data_db0614945f27419fdcd5311ff9654173
#
_entry.id   db0614945f27419fdcd5311ff9654173
#
_cell.length_a   1.000
_cell.length_b   1.000
_cell.length_c   1.000
_cell.angle_alpha   90.00
_cell.angle_beta   90.00
_cell.angle_gamma   90.00
#
_symmetry.space_group_name_H-M   'P 1'
#
loop_
_entity.id
_entity.type
_entity.pdbx_description
1 polymer ?
#
loop_
_entity_poly.entity_id
_entity_poly.type
_entity_poly.pdbx_seq_one_letter_code
_entity_poly.pdbx_strand_id
1 'polypeptide(L)'
;MRLLPLLLIALAGAAQADECTAWGRPGAVLFQDDFSGPQTGWVVEYARKPGNVVENRDGRLLMDVDGGATVWLDRPLTGNVQISFMRRVIVDGGKNDRLSDLNVFWMARDPKRADLFTRSGKFEDYDDLTLYYVGIGGNRNTTTRLRRYGDGVRALIAEYTDGAHLLAPNRDYRIEVAVYEGCTRVRVDGNTWFTYRDPRPLRSGWFGLRTTWSRQTVDDLKIQRLD
;
A
#
# COMPACT_ATOMS: atom_id res chain seq x y z
N MET A 1 -5.97 48.04 52.51
CA MET A 1 -4.94 47.42 51.65
C MET A 1 -5.56 46.13 51.09
N ARG A 2 -6.04 46.19 49.84
CA ARG A 2 -6.70 45.03 49.18
C ARG A 2 -5.67 44.45 48.18
N LEU A 3 -5.25 43.20 48.43
CA LEU A 3 -4.40 42.44 47.53
C LEU A 3 -5.22 41.88 46.37
N LEU A 4 -4.92 42.26 45.12
CA LEU A 4 -5.45 41.66 43.91
C LEU A 4 -4.70 40.35 43.61
N PRO A 5 -5.34 39.24 43.29
CA PRO A 5 -4.66 38.04 42.84
C PRO A 5 -4.26 38.18 41.37
N LEU A 6 -2.99 37.92 41.08
CA LEU A 6 -2.43 37.85 39.74
C LEU A 6 -2.87 36.50 39.11
N LEU A 7 -3.73 36.56 38.08
CA LEU A 7 -4.17 35.40 37.32
C LEU A 7 -3.08 35.07 36.29
N LEU A 8 -2.29 34.02 36.51
CA LEU A 8 -1.37 33.47 35.48
C LEU A 8 -2.20 32.70 34.46
N ILE A 9 -2.36 33.24 33.26
CA ILE A 9 -2.90 32.52 32.10
C ILE A 9 -1.74 31.72 31.51
N ALA A 10 -1.74 30.40 31.73
CA ALA A 10 -0.88 29.48 31.02
C ALA A 10 -1.41 29.32 29.59
N LEU A 11 -0.73 29.90 28.61
CA LEU A 11 -0.93 29.55 27.21
C LEU A 11 -0.44 28.12 26.99
N ALA A 12 -1.34 27.17 26.92
CA ALA A 12 -1.05 25.87 26.35
C ALA A 12 -0.84 26.05 24.84
N GLY A 13 0.42 26.10 24.42
CA GLY A 13 0.77 26.02 23.01
C GLY A 13 0.28 24.66 22.48
N ALA A 14 -0.75 24.65 21.66
CA ALA A 14 -1.09 23.50 20.85
C ALA A 14 0.12 23.19 19.98
N ALA A 15 0.79 22.07 20.23
CA ALA A 15 1.81 21.56 19.31
C ALA A 15 1.10 21.33 17.96
N GLN A 16 1.41 22.19 17.00
CA GLN A 16 0.92 22.06 15.62
C GLN A 16 1.51 20.76 15.10
N ALA A 17 0.67 19.78 14.81
CA ALA A 17 1.11 18.54 14.19
C ALA A 17 1.82 18.93 12.89
N ASP A 18 3.10 18.58 12.80
CA ASP A 18 3.95 18.89 11.64
C ASP A 18 3.29 18.30 10.39
N GLU A 19 2.72 19.11 9.52
CA GLU A 19 2.01 18.63 8.33
C GLU A 19 3.01 18.03 7.33
N CYS A 20 2.60 16.93 6.67
CA CYS A 20 3.39 16.25 5.64
C CYS A 20 3.43 17.09 4.36
N THR A 21 4.22 18.16 4.34
CA THR A 21 4.32 19.13 3.23
C THR A 21 5.51 18.84 2.31
N ALA A 22 6.60 18.28 2.84
CA ALA A 22 7.81 17.93 2.09
C ALA A 22 7.83 16.44 1.73
N TRP A 23 8.30 16.13 0.51
CA TRP A 23 8.32 14.74 0.00
C TRP A 23 9.66 14.34 -0.62
N GLY A 24 10.69 15.15 -0.46
CA GLY A 24 11.99 14.91 -1.08
C GLY A 24 11.96 14.94 -2.61
N ARG A 25 13.07 14.55 -3.22
CA ARG A 25 13.21 14.42 -4.67
C ARG A 25 13.57 12.98 -5.02
N PRO A 26 13.04 12.43 -6.13
CA PRO A 26 13.45 11.12 -6.61
C PRO A 26 14.97 11.08 -6.85
N GLY A 27 15.65 10.19 -6.15
CA GLY A 27 17.08 9.92 -6.23
C GLY A 27 17.37 8.58 -6.92
N ALA A 28 18.32 7.82 -6.38
CA ALA A 28 18.75 6.56 -6.97
C ALA A 28 17.60 5.53 -7.09
N VAL A 29 17.56 4.82 -8.23
CA VAL A 29 16.67 3.67 -8.42
C VAL A 29 17.20 2.51 -7.57
N LEU A 30 16.36 2.00 -6.69
CA LEU A 30 16.64 0.86 -5.80
C LEU A 30 16.22 -0.47 -6.42
N PHE A 31 15.11 -0.45 -7.17
CA PHE A 31 14.58 -1.59 -7.89
C PHE A 31 13.65 -1.11 -9.02
N GLN A 32 13.61 -1.86 -10.11
CA GLN A 32 12.64 -1.67 -11.18
C GLN A 32 12.34 -3.00 -11.84
N ASP A 33 11.12 -3.17 -12.35
CA ASP A 33 10.67 -4.34 -13.08
C ASP A 33 9.57 -3.95 -14.08
N ASP A 34 9.75 -4.27 -15.34
CA ASP A 34 8.77 -4.13 -16.41
C ASP A 34 8.04 -5.46 -16.68
N PHE A 35 8.32 -6.47 -15.86
CA PHE A 35 7.74 -7.81 -15.92
C PHE A 35 7.87 -8.53 -17.29
N SER A 36 8.77 -8.07 -18.14
CA SER A 36 9.05 -8.71 -19.45
C SER A 36 9.91 -9.96 -19.33
N GLY A 37 10.64 -10.10 -18.21
CA GLY A 37 11.53 -11.21 -17.92
C GLY A 37 10.93 -12.27 -16.99
N PRO A 38 11.76 -13.22 -16.53
CA PRO A 38 11.38 -14.17 -15.48
C PRO A 38 10.95 -13.45 -14.20
N GLN A 39 10.04 -14.05 -13.44
CA GLN A 39 9.56 -13.49 -12.17
C GLN A 39 10.63 -13.66 -11.06
N THR A 40 11.76 -12.97 -11.20
CA THR A 40 12.85 -12.97 -10.23
C THR A 40 12.74 -11.75 -9.30
N GLY A 41 13.17 -11.92 -8.04
CA GLY A 41 13.06 -10.83 -7.05
C GLY A 41 11.70 -10.71 -6.39
N TRP A 42 10.82 -11.70 -6.59
CA TRP A 42 9.48 -11.73 -6.04
C TRP A 42 9.17 -13.05 -5.31
N VAL A 43 8.46 -12.95 -4.20
CA VAL A 43 7.90 -14.09 -3.48
C VAL A 43 6.38 -14.03 -3.55
N VAL A 44 5.76 -15.14 -3.99
CA VAL A 44 4.31 -15.19 -4.22
C VAL A 44 3.62 -16.08 -3.19
N GLU A 45 2.70 -15.49 -2.47
CA GLU A 45 1.82 -16.16 -1.51
C GLU A 45 0.39 -16.18 -2.05
N TYR A 46 -0.12 -17.33 -2.44
CA TYR A 46 -1.51 -17.52 -2.86
C TYR A 46 -1.94 -18.98 -2.81
N ALA A 47 -3.24 -19.21 -2.71
CA ALA A 47 -3.79 -20.56 -2.80
C ALA A 47 -3.65 -21.10 -4.24
N ARG A 48 -2.83 -22.13 -4.44
CA ARG A 48 -2.66 -22.82 -5.73
C ARG A 48 -3.87 -23.72 -6.00
N LYS A 49 -4.93 -23.11 -6.55
CA LYS A 49 -6.14 -23.79 -6.97
C LYS A 49 -6.22 -23.84 -8.49
N PRO A 50 -6.95 -24.81 -9.10
CA PRO A 50 -7.20 -24.80 -10.54
C PRO A 50 -7.82 -23.47 -11.00
N GLY A 51 -7.16 -22.83 -11.97
CA GLY A 51 -7.59 -21.53 -12.52
C GLY A 51 -7.04 -20.30 -11.81
N ASN A 52 -6.29 -20.46 -10.72
CA ASN A 52 -5.54 -19.35 -10.10
C ASN A 52 -4.14 -19.27 -10.71
N VAL A 53 -3.76 -18.07 -11.13
CA VAL A 53 -2.48 -17.77 -11.77
C VAL A 53 -1.87 -16.51 -11.19
N VAL A 54 -0.57 -16.55 -10.90
CA VAL A 54 0.25 -15.36 -10.62
C VAL A 54 1.57 -15.55 -11.35
N GLU A 55 1.76 -14.81 -12.43
CA GLU A 55 2.94 -14.95 -13.31
C GLU A 55 3.21 -13.70 -14.14
N ASN A 56 4.42 -13.58 -14.68
CA ASN A 56 4.68 -12.59 -15.72
C ASN A 56 4.13 -13.11 -17.06
N ARG A 57 3.29 -12.32 -17.69
CA ARG A 57 2.64 -12.62 -18.98
C ARG A 57 2.51 -11.34 -19.81
N ASP A 58 2.95 -11.40 -21.07
CA ASP A 58 2.84 -10.29 -22.03
C ASP A 58 3.42 -8.96 -21.50
N GLY A 59 4.61 -9.04 -20.83
CA GLY A 59 5.27 -7.88 -20.26
C GLY A 59 4.54 -7.27 -19.04
N ARG A 60 3.75 -8.05 -18.32
CA ARG A 60 3.04 -7.61 -17.12
C ARG A 60 3.00 -8.71 -16.07
N LEU A 61 2.99 -8.34 -14.81
CA LEU A 61 2.60 -9.27 -13.74
C LEU A 61 1.09 -9.46 -13.80
N LEU A 62 0.64 -10.67 -14.12
CA LEU A 62 -0.77 -11.09 -14.04
C LEU A 62 -1.05 -11.71 -12.67
N MET A 63 -2.11 -11.24 -12.04
CA MET A 63 -2.72 -11.85 -10.85
C MET A 63 -4.17 -12.19 -11.21
N ASP A 64 -4.48 -13.47 -11.46
CA ASP A 64 -5.82 -13.97 -11.81
C ASP A 64 -6.22 -15.03 -10.79
N VAL A 65 -6.98 -14.63 -9.78
CA VAL A 65 -7.23 -15.47 -8.60
C VAL A 65 -8.64 -15.33 -8.05
N ASP A 66 -9.18 -16.42 -7.54
CA ASP A 66 -10.49 -16.50 -6.84
C ASP A 66 -10.35 -16.43 -5.30
N GLY A 67 -9.24 -15.94 -4.83
CA GLY A 67 -8.90 -15.81 -3.42
C GLY A 67 -7.76 -14.83 -3.22
N GLY A 68 -7.19 -14.82 -2.01
CA GLY A 68 -6.09 -13.92 -1.70
C GLY A 68 -4.81 -14.29 -2.43
N ALA A 69 -4.11 -13.27 -2.95
CA ALA A 69 -2.76 -13.36 -3.46
C ALA A 69 -1.96 -12.13 -3.04
N THR A 70 -0.70 -12.35 -2.64
CA THR A 70 0.26 -11.28 -2.37
C THR A 70 1.56 -11.60 -3.08
N VAL A 71 2.08 -10.63 -3.81
CA VAL A 71 3.37 -10.69 -4.52
C VAL A 71 4.30 -9.71 -3.81
N TRP A 72 5.24 -10.26 -3.05
CA TRP A 72 6.19 -9.51 -2.25
C TRP A 72 7.49 -9.27 -3.00
N LEU A 73 8.02 -8.06 -2.95
CA LEU A 73 9.43 -7.85 -3.28
C LEU A 73 10.29 -8.67 -2.30
N ASP A 74 11.26 -9.44 -2.79
CA ASP A 74 12.08 -10.39 -2.00
C ASP A 74 13.07 -9.72 -1.04
N ARG A 75 13.14 -8.39 -1.04
CA ARG A 75 14.04 -7.59 -0.22
C ARG A 75 13.30 -6.47 0.51
N PRO A 76 13.72 -6.10 1.72
CA PRO A 76 13.11 -5.00 2.44
C PRO A 76 13.55 -3.65 1.88
N LEU A 77 12.68 -2.67 2.00
CA LEU A 77 12.94 -1.25 1.78
C LEU A 77 13.32 -0.60 3.12
N THR A 78 14.14 0.45 3.06
CA THR A 78 14.55 1.20 4.26
C THR A 78 14.66 2.68 3.94
N GLY A 79 14.24 3.51 4.89
CA GLY A 79 14.33 4.97 4.80
C GLY A 79 13.25 5.58 3.91
N ASN A 80 13.60 6.71 3.34
CA ASN A 80 12.72 7.51 2.49
C ASN A 80 12.67 6.91 1.08
N VAL A 81 11.50 6.49 0.63
CA VAL A 81 11.33 5.81 -0.67
C VAL A 81 10.05 6.24 -1.37
N GLN A 82 10.08 6.21 -2.69
CA GLN A 82 8.91 6.27 -3.54
C GLN A 82 8.79 4.98 -4.35
N ILE A 83 7.60 4.42 -4.37
CA ILE A 83 7.21 3.24 -5.14
C ILE A 83 6.18 3.71 -6.16
N SER A 84 6.38 3.41 -7.43
CA SER A 84 5.43 3.75 -8.50
C SER A 84 5.23 2.58 -9.44
N PHE A 85 4.03 2.38 -9.94
CA PHE A 85 3.67 1.31 -10.88
C PHE A 85 2.35 1.62 -11.57
N MET A 86 2.12 0.95 -12.71
CA MET A 86 0.82 0.92 -13.37
C MET A 86 0.04 -0.29 -12.90
N ARG A 87 -1.28 -0.17 -12.72
CA ARG A 87 -2.15 -1.27 -12.34
C ARG A 87 -3.53 -1.17 -12.99
N ARG A 88 -4.06 -2.32 -13.43
CA ARG A 88 -5.37 -2.44 -14.04
C ARG A 88 -6.14 -3.58 -13.41
N VAL A 89 -7.43 -3.38 -13.14
CA VAL A 89 -8.37 -4.45 -12.83
C VAL A 89 -9.12 -4.80 -14.09
N ILE A 90 -9.07 -6.08 -14.48
CA ILE A 90 -9.66 -6.58 -15.72
C ILE A 90 -11.06 -7.10 -15.43
N VAL A 91 -12.03 -6.64 -16.21
CA VAL A 91 -13.41 -7.16 -16.22
C VAL A 91 -13.80 -7.35 -17.69
N ASP A 92 -13.68 -8.58 -18.18
CA ASP A 92 -13.85 -8.96 -19.58
C ASP A 92 -14.44 -10.39 -19.72
N GLY A 93 -15.31 -10.76 -18.78
CA GLY A 93 -15.99 -12.06 -18.79
C GLY A 93 -15.16 -13.24 -18.29
N GLY A 94 -13.98 -13.02 -17.70
CA GLY A 94 -13.16 -14.06 -17.08
C GLY A 94 -13.75 -14.56 -15.76
N LYS A 95 -13.41 -15.81 -15.37
CA LYS A 95 -13.94 -16.46 -14.17
C LYS A 95 -13.69 -15.66 -12.88
N ASN A 96 -12.55 -15.02 -12.79
CA ASN A 96 -12.15 -14.27 -11.59
C ASN A 96 -12.32 -12.75 -11.76
N ASP A 97 -13.00 -12.32 -12.81
CA ASP A 97 -13.25 -10.91 -13.06
C ASP A 97 -14.19 -10.32 -12.02
N ARG A 98 -13.62 -9.53 -11.14
CA ARG A 98 -14.33 -8.77 -10.13
C ARG A 98 -13.67 -7.41 -10.00
N LEU A 99 -14.45 -6.35 -10.14
CA LEU A 99 -13.96 -4.97 -9.95
C LEU A 99 -13.77 -4.72 -8.47
N SER A 100 -12.60 -5.07 -7.95
CA SER A 100 -12.28 -4.93 -6.51
C SER A 100 -10.80 -5.14 -6.22
N ASP A 101 -10.40 -4.68 -5.04
CA ASP A 101 -9.22 -5.08 -4.29
C ASP A 101 -7.88 -4.81 -4.99
N LEU A 102 -7.71 -3.62 -5.56
CA LEU A 102 -6.39 -3.12 -5.89
C LEU A 102 -5.70 -2.70 -4.59
N ASN A 103 -4.95 -3.62 -3.97
CA ASN A 103 -4.37 -3.45 -2.65
C ASN A 103 -2.85 -3.37 -2.72
N VAL A 104 -2.26 -2.60 -1.80
CA VAL A 104 -0.82 -2.43 -1.67
C VAL A 104 -0.43 -2.46 -0.19
N PHE A 105 0.63 -3.21 0.12
CA PHE A 105 1.32 -3.22 1.39
C PHE A 105 2.68 -2.55 1.26
N TRP A 106 3.10 -1.77 2.26
CA TRP A 106 4.47 -1.27 2.35
C TRP A 106 4.94 -1.14 3.77
N MET A 107 6.27 -1.17 3.95
CA MET A 107 6.94 -1.23 5.23
C MET A 107 6.44 -2.39 6.10
N ALA A 108 6.08 -3.52 5.46
CA ALA A 108 5.54 -4.68 6.14
C ALA A 108 6.64 -5.42 6.93
N ARG A 109 6.33 -5.83 8.15
CA ARG A 109 7.18 -6.70 8.99
C ARG A 109 6.33 -7.65 9.79
N ASP A 110 6.87 -8.85 10.03
CA ASP A 110 6.34 -9.74 11.05
C ASP A 110 7.03 -9.44 12.39
N PRO A 111 6.32 -8.94 13.40
CA PRO A 111 6.93 -8.64 14.71
C PRO A 111 7.32 -9.90 15.50
N LYS A 112 6.81 -11.09 15.08
CA LYS A 112 7.02 -12.37 15.76
C LYS A 112 8.06 -13.26 15.06
N ARG A 113 8.39 -12.98 13.79
CA ARG A 113 9.24 -13.82 12.94
C ARG A 113 10.21 -12.98 12.10
N ALA A 114 11.40 -13.48 11.89
CA ALA A 114 12.36 -12.88 10.98
C ALA A 114 11.95 -13.05 9.51
N ASP A 115 11.28 -14.16 9.18
CA ASP A 115 10.77 -14.44 7.83
C ASP A 115 9.34 -13.92 7.68
N LEU A 116 9.15 -13.06 6.67
CA LEU A 116 7.86 -12.52 6.30
C LEU A 116 7.02 -13.49 5.46
N PHE A 117 7.67 -14.36 4.66
CA PHE A 117 7.07 -15.12 3.56
C PHE A 117 6.53 -16.48 4.01
N THR A 118 5.55 -16.46 4.91
CA THR A 118 5.03 -17.69 5.55
C THR A 118 3.52 -17.83 5.45
N ARG A 119 2.87 -17.05 4.58
CA ARG A 119 1.40 -16.93 4.57
C ARG A 119 0.77 -17.56 3.33
N SER A 120 -0.50 -17.93 3.47
CA SER A 120 -1.24 -18.64 2.41
C SER A 120 -1.81 -17.74 1.32
N GLY A 121 -1.74 -16.42 1.49
CA GLY A 121 -2.43 -15.44 0.66
C GLY A 121 -3.81 -15.04 1.19
N LYS A 122 -4.38 -15.71 2.19
CA LYS A 122 -5.63 -15.26 2.82
C LYS A 122 -5.46 -13.90 3.49
N PHE A 123 -6.50 -13.07 3.47
CA PHE A 123 -6.40 -11.71 3.98
C PHE A 123 -6.12 -11.65 5.49
N GLU A 124 -6.72 -12.54 6.23
CA GLU A 124 -6.60 -12.63 7.69
C GLU A 124 -5.19 -13.05 8.15
N ASP A 125 -4.45 -13.78 7.30
CA ASP A 125 -3.08 -14.23 7.63
C ASP A 125 -2.10 -13.05 7.83
N TYR A 126 -2.46 -11.85 7.37
CA TYR A 126 -1.62 -10.64 7.46
C TYR A 126 -1.94 -9.76 8.67
N ASP A 127 -2.89 -10.13 9.52
CA ASP A 127 -3.35 -9.31 10.66
C ASP A 127 -2.28 -9.09 11.72
N ASP A 128 -1.40 -10.06 11.89
CA ASP A 128 -0.29 -9.99 12.83
C ASP A 128 0.88 -9.11 12.36
N LEU A 129 0.87 -8.65 11.12
CA LEU A 129 1.92 -7.79 10.60
C LEU A 129 1.82 -6.36 11.12
N THR A 130 2.96 -5.68 11.12
CA THR A 130 3.02 -4.23 11.12
C THR A 130 3.24 -3.76 9.69
N LEU A 131 2.39 -2.88 9.16
CA LEU A 131 2.49 -2.37 7.80
C LEU A 131 1.59 -1.15 7.58
N TYR A 132 1.82 -0.45 6.49
CA TYR A 132 0.81 0.43 5.89
C TYR A 132 0.10 -0.31 4.77
N TYR A 133 -1.17 -0.01 4.59
CA TYR A 133 -2.05 -0.60 3.59
C TYR A 133 -2.88 0.45 2.91
N VAL A 134 -2.96 0.40 1.59
CA VAL A 134 -4.04 1.02 0.83
C VAL A 134 -4.82 -0.05 0.08
N GLY A 135 -6.13 0.00 0.20
CA GLY A 135 -7.05 -0.82 -0.60
C GLY A 135 -7.95 0.07 -1.41
N ILE A 136 -7.78 0.06 -2.73
CA ILE A 136 -8.59 0.83 -3.68
C ILE A 136 -9.68 -0.08 -4.24
N GLY A 137 -10.94 0.37 -4.18
CA GLY A 137 -12.07 -0.42 -4.63
C GLY A 137 -12.37 -1.64 -3.76
N GLY A 138 -12.05 -1.60 -2.48
CA GLY A 138 -12.42 -2.65 -1.52
C GLY A 138 -13.92 -2.83 -1.38
N ASN A 139 -14.34 -3.94 -0.75
CA ASN A 139 -15.76 -4.28 -0.53
C ASN A 139 -16.59 -4.25 -1.82
N ARG A 140 -16.13 -4.91 -2.89
CA ARG A 140 -16.78 -4.91 -4.21
C ARG A 140 -16.88 -3.50 -4.80
N ASN A 141 -15.78 -2.78 -4.76
CA ASN A 141 -15.64 -1.42 -5.30
C ASN A 141 -16.57 -0.39 -4.65
N THR A 142 -16.70 -0.42 -3.33
CA THR A 142 -17.50 0.56 -2.58
C THR A 142 -16.67 1.43 -1.65
N THR A 143 -15.39 1.08 -1.41
CA THR A 143 -14.53 1.81 -0.47
C THR A 143 -13.10 1.89 -0.96
N THR A 144 -12.42 2.99 -0.63
CA THR A 144 -10.97 3.12 -0.77
C THR A 144 -10.41 3.55 0.58
N ARG A 145 -9.48 2.78 1.15
CA ARG A 145 -9.05 2.91 2.55
C ARG A 145 -7.55 2.95 2.70
N LEU A 146 -7.07 3.89 3.51
CA LEU A 146 -5.73 3.85 4.09
C LEU A 146 -5.80 3.26 5.50
N ARG A 147 -4.94 2.30 5.79
CA ARG A 147 -4.83 1.64 7.10
C ARG A 147 -3.40 1.55 7.57
N ARG A 148 -3.24 1.49 8.88
CA ARG A 148 -2.01 1.08 9.55
C ARG A 148 -2.29 -0.18 10.36
N TYR A 149 -1.51 -1.23 10.11
CA TYR A 149 -1.58 -2.47 10.89
C TYR A 149 -0.52 -2.44 11.99
N GLY A 150 -0.84 -3.03 13.11
CA GLY A 150 0.05 -3.22 14.24
C GLY A 150 -0.70 -3.76 15.44
N ASP A 151 -0.04 -4.57 16.26
CA ASP A 151 -0.59 -5.16 17.49
C ASP A 151 -1.92 -5.92 17.25
N GLY A 152 -2.06 -6.58 16.08
CA GLY A 152 -3.28 -7.29 15.68
C GLY A 152 -4.46 -6.38 15.26
N VAL A 153 -4.24 -5.08 15.15
CA VAL A 153 -5.27 -4.09 14.79
C VAL A 153 -5.04 -3.54 13.39
N ARG A 154 -6.09 -3.54 12.57
CA ARG A 154 -6.12 -2.87 11.25
C ARG A 154 -6.69 -1.46 11.40
N ALA A 155 -5.94 -0.54 12.01
CA ALA A 155 -6.43 0.82 12.26
C ALA A 155 -6.81 1.53 10.97
N LEU A 156 -8.05 2.02 10.87
CA LEU A 156 -8.51 2.85 9.76
C LEU A 156 -7.97 4.27 9.97
N ILE A 157 -7.19 4.76 9.00
CA ILE A 157 -6.64 6.11 9.02
C ILE A 157 -7.54 7.07 8.24
N ALA A 158 -7.94 6.67 7.03
CA ALA A 158 -8.81 7.46 6.17
C ALA A 158 -9.59 6.57 5.21
N GLU A 159 -10.74 7.04 4.75
CA GLU A 159 -11.63 6.33 3.84
C GLU A 159 -12.30 7.28 2.86
N TYR A 160 -12.45 6.82 1.62
CA TYR A 160 -13.34 7.37 0.61
C TYR A 160 -14.39 6.35 0.21
N THR A 161 -15.60 6.82 -0.05
CA THR A 161 -16.75 6.02 -0.55
C THR A 161 -17.40 6.63 -1.78
N ASP A 162 -16.89 7.76 -2.25
CA ASP A 162 -17.39 8.46 -3.43
C ASP A 162 -16.81 7.88 -4.73
N GLY A 163 -17.52 8.07 -5.84
CA GLY A 163 -17.18 7.51 -7.15
C GLY A 163 -15.84 7.97 -7.71
N ALA A 164 -15.31 9.14 -7.30
CA ALA A 164 -14.03 9.65 -7.78
C ALA A 164 -12.84 8.84 -7.25
N HIS A 165 -13.03 8.15 -6.14
CA HIS A 165 -12.01 7.33 -5.47
C HIS A 165 -12.29 5.82 -5.61
N LEU A 166 -13.12 5.41 -6.55
CA LEU A 166 -13.41 4.01 -6.86
C LEU A 166 -12.79 3.58 -8.20
N LEU A 167 -12.72 2.29 -8.43
CA LEU A 167 -12.14 1.73 -9.66
C LEU A 167 -13.15 1.80 -10.82
N ALA A 168 -12.62 2.05 -12.03
CA ALA A 168 -13.29 1.74 -13.29
C ALA A 168 -12.70 0.46 -13.88
N PRO A 169 -13.52 -0.41 -14.53
CA PRO A 169 -13.02 -1.63 -15.15
C PRO A 169 -12.10 -1.30 -16.32
N ASN A 170 -11.07 -2.12 -16.52
CA ASN A 170 -10.16 -2.06 -17.67
C ASN A 170 -9.41 -0.73 -17.83
N ARG A 171 -9.35 0.09 -16.78
CA ARG A 171 -8.60 1.33 -16.73
C ARG A 171 -7.24 1.11 -16.10
N ASP A 172 -6.20 1.69 -16.69
CA ASP A 172 -4.88 1.78 -16.09
C ASP A 172 -4.86 2.91 -15.06
N TYR A 173 -4.26 2.63 -13.90
CA TYR A 173 -4.03 3.57 -12.83
C TYR A 173 -2.54 3.66 -12.54
N ARG A 174 -1.99 4.86 -12.54
CA ARG A 174 -0.66 5.12 -11.98
C ARG A 174 -0.76 5.27 -10.49
N ILE A 175 -0.20 4.32 -9.77
CA ILE A 175 -0.16 4.33 -8.31
C ILE A 175 1.23 4.78 -7.86
N GLU A 176 1.28 5.70 -6.91
CA GLU A 176 2.51 6.15 -6.27
C GLU A 176 2.33 6.10 -4.75
N VAL A 177 3.25 5.44 -4.07
CA VAL A 177 3.34 5.41 -2.61
C VAL A 177 4.67 6.03 -2.22
N ALA A 178 4.65 7.00 -1.32
CA ALA A 178 5.86 7.60 -0.77
C ALA A 178 5.91 7.44 0.73
N VAL A 179 7.10 7.18 1.26
CA VAL A 179 7.46 7.30 2.68
C VAL A 179 8.58 8.32 2.77
N TYR A 180 8.37 9.37 3.56
CA TYR A 180 9.34 10.43 3.73
C TYR A 180 9.22 11.06 5.12
N GLU A 181 10.31 11.05 5.90
CA GLU A 181 10.42 11.70 7.22
C GLU A 181 9.23 11.42 8.15
N GLY A 182 8.80 10.15 8.24
CA GLY A 182 7.68 9.71 9.08
C GLY A 182 6.29 9.97 8.51
N CYS A 183 6.21 10.52 7.30
CA CYS A 183 4.99 10.66 6.54
C CYS A 183 4.85 9.55 5.52
N THR A 184 3.60 9.21 5.18
CA THR A 184 3.29 8.39 4.01
C THR A 184 2.20 9.04 3.17
N ARG A 185 2.31 8.89 1.84
CA ARG A 185 1.38 9.45 0.87
C ARG A 185 1.04 8.42 -0.19
N VAL A 186 -0.22 8.41 -0.60
CA VAL A 186 -0.69 7.65 -1.76
C VAL A 186 -1.23 8.62 -2.79
N ARG A 187 -0.75 8.50 -4.03
CA ARG A 187 -1.25 9.23 -5.20
C ARG A 187 -1.80 8.25 -6.21
N VAL A 188 -2.85 8.65 -6.90
CA VAL A 188 -3.44 7.94 -8.02
C VAL A 188 -3.58 8.92 -9.18
N ASP A 189 -2.99 8.59 -10.32
CA ASP A 189 -2.96 9.42 -11.52
C ASP A 189 -2.51 10.87 -11.23
N GLY A 190 -1.47 11.00 -10.38
CA GLY A 190 -0.92 12.29 -9.99
C GLY A 190 -1.67 13.02 -8.88
N ASN A 191 -2.89 12.61 -8.52
CA ASN A 191 -3.68 13.23 -7.45
C ASN A 191 -3.38 12.59 -6.09
N THR A 192 -3.16 13.41 -5.07
CA THR A 192 -2.98 12.91 -3.71
C THR A 192 -4.33 12.47 -3.15
N TRP A 193 -4.46 11.18 -2.88
CA TRP A 193 -5.64 10.62 -2.24
C TRP A 193 -5.48 10.54 -0.73
N PHE A 194 -4.30 10.15 -0.25
CA PHE A 194 -4.02 10.05 1.18
C PHE A 194 -2.68 10.66 1.54
N THR A 195 -2.66 11.28 2.72
CA THR A 195 -1.45 11.71 3.42
C THR A 195 -1.63 11.37 4.90
N TYR A 196 -0.61 10.80 5.50
CA TYR A 196 -0.64 10.43 6.91
C TYR A 196 0.73 10.64 7.56
N ARG A 197 0.75 11.36 8.68
CA ARG A 197 1.90 11.42 9.59
C ARG A 197 1.70 10.36 10.68
N ASP A 198 2.58 9.37 10.69
CA ASP A 198 2.54 8.34 11.72
C ASP A 198 3.35 8.81 12.94
N PRO A 199 2.76 8.91 14.15
CA PRO A 199 3.49 9.24 15.37
C PRO A 199 4.53 8.16 15.77
N ARG A 200 4.40 6.94 15.22
CA ARG A 200 5.36 5.83 15.38
C ARG A 200 5.69 5.22 14.02
N PRO A 201 6.46 5.93 13.17
CA PRO A 201 6.57 5.60 11.76
C PRO A 201 7.29 4.28 11.52
N LEU A 202 6.78 3.50 10.57
CA LEU A 202 7.43 2.32 10.04
C LEU A 202 8.51 2.77 9.05
N ARG A 203 9.79 2.56 9.40
CA ARG A 203 10.94 3.08 8.63
C ARG A 203 11.60 2.05 7.72
N SER A 204 11.18 0.79 7.82
CA SER A 204 11.70 -0.30 6.97
C SER A 204 10.74 -1.47 6.98
N GLY A 205 10.78 -2.25 5.90
CA GLY A 205 9.94 -3.43 5.71
C GLY A 205 9.73 -3.75 4.24
N TRP A 206 8.95 -4.75 3.97
CA TRP A 206 8.72 -5.25 2.62
C TRP A 206 7.56 -4.51 1.93
N PHE A 207 7.64 -4.48 0.61
CA PHE A 207 6.58 -4.01 -0.28
C PHE A 207 5.86 -5.22 -0.88
N GLY A 208 4.53 -5.14 -0.98
CA GLY A 208 3.71 -6.20 -1.57
C GLY A 208 2.53 -5.65 -2.38
N LEU A 209 2.33 -6.24 -3.54
CA LEU A 209 1.14 -6.08 -4.37
C LEU A 209 0.13 -7.14 -3.96
N ARG A 210 -1.12 -6.76 -3.74
CA ARG A 210 -2.12 -7.69 -3.22
C ARG A 210 -3.48 -7.57 -3.90
N THR A 211 -4.18 -8.69 -3.98
CA THR A 211 -5.62 -8.75 -4.27
C THR A 211 -6.29 -9.83 -3.44
N THR A 212 -7.62 -9.80 -3.33
CA THR A 212 -8.39 -10.84 -2.64
C THR A 212 -9.22 -11.70 -3.59
N TRP A 213 -9.70 -11.22 -4.65
CA TRP A 213 -10.39 -11.93 -5.72
C TRP A 213 -10.59 -10.97 -6.87
N SER A 214 -9.79 -11.12 -7.89
CA SER A 214 -9.91 -10.37 -9.14
C SER A 214 -8.87 -10.84 -10.15
N ARG A 215 -9.02 -10.39 -11.38
CA ARG A 215 -8.00 -10.46 -12.42
C ARG A 215 -7.38 -9.07 -12.58
N GLN A 216 -6.08 -8.96 -12.36
CA GLN A 216 -5.35 -7.69 -12.38
C GLN A 216 -4.00 -7.83 -13.07
N THR A 217 -3.53 -6.73 -13.65
CA THR A 217 -2.14 -6.63 -14.15
C THR A 217 -1.40 -5.50 -13.47
N VAL A 218 -0.09 -5.69 -13.34
CA VAL A 218 0.87 -4.66 -12.87
C VAL A 218 1.95 -4.50 -13.92
N ASP A 219 2.44 -3.27 -14.08
CA ASP A 219 3.46 -2.91 -15.06
C ASP A 219 4.28 -1.70 -14.57
N ASP A 220 5.42 -1.44 -15.21
CA ASP A 220 6.25 -0.24 -15.02
C ASP A 220 6.54 0.06 -13.53
N LEU A 221 6.94 -0.98 -12.77
CA LEU A 221 7.26 -0.81 -11.36
C LEU A 221 8.64 -0.19 -11.20
N LYS A 222 8.70 0.86 -10.38
CA LYS A 222 9.93 1.53 -10.00
C LYS A 222 9.92 1.90 -8.52
N ILE A 223 11.02 1.62 -7.85
CA ILE A 223 11.28 2.03 -6.46
C ILE A 223 12.53 2.90 -6.45
N GLN A 224 12.42 4.11 -5.90
CA GLN A 224 13.50 5.08 -5.83
C GLN A 224 13.68 5.57 -4.40
N ARG A 225 14.92 5.91 -4.05
CA ARG A 225 15.18 6.69 -2.83
C ARG A 225 14.59 8.09 -3.00
N LEU A 226 14.16 8.69 -1.90
CA LEU A 226 13.81 10.11 -1.80
C LEU A 226 14.91 10.80 -1.00
N ASP A 227 15.56 11.78 -1.63
CA ASP A 227 16.63 12.61 -1.05
C ASP A 227 16.10 13.98 -0.60
#